data_0770bb088a304c6343bd541e97ddff25
#
_entry.id   0770bb088a304c6343bd541e97ddff25
#
_cell.length_a   1.000
_cell.length_b   1.000
_cell.length_c   1.000
_cell.angle_alpha   90.00
_cell.angle_beta   90.00
_cell.angle_gamma   90.00
#
_symmetry.space_group_name_H-M   'P 1'
#
loop_
_entity.id
_entity.type
_entity.pdbx_description
1 polymer ?
#
loop_
_entity_poly.entity_id
_entity_poly.type
_entity_poly.pdbx_seq_one_letter_code
_entity_poly.pdbx_strand_id
1 'polypeptide(L)'
;MVDRLLAFDPGGRGIAHFFVPGGAARAALALRHAKRVLLTTGFSIGPGLPETDGPPGTASLGRALRALGAEVMYITDAASLPPLQAALEVLGEPTRILTFHADGDAALTARRLLAEHAPTHLVSIERPGRARGGDYLSMRGESVGEWNAALDELFLQAPRRMVTVGVGDGGNEIGMGVLRARLARAGARVSKVASIVPARHVVVAGVSNWGAYGIVVELARLSKRPLLHTAEDERRMVRACVGAGAVDGITRKREATVDALPLEAHAGMVELLRLVQDSTPHGGKTR
;
A
#
# COMPACT_ATOMS: atom_id res chain seq x y z
N MET A 1 17.68 -0.46 9.43
CA MET A 1 18.01 -1.15 8.16
C MET A 1 16.85 -1.10 7.18
N VAL A 2 15.63 -1.44 7.60
CA VAL A 2 14.43 -1.37 6.74
C VAL A 2 14.31 0.00 6.06
N ASP A 3 14.36 1.10 6.80
CA ASP A 3 14.26 2.45 6.23
C ASP A 3 15.25 2.73 5.09
N ARG A 4 16.45 2.18 5.14
CA ARG A 4 17.46 2.38 4.08
C ARG A 4 17.04 1.71 2.78
N LEU A 5 16.40 0.54 2.88
CA LEU A 5 15.86 -0.17 1.71
C LEU A 5 14.62 0.54 1.17
N LEU A 6 13.72 1.00 2.06
CA LEU A 6 12.53 1.72 1.63
C LEU A 6 12.84 3.10 1.02
N ALA A 7 13.91 3.76 1.48
CA ALA A 7 14.36 5.04 0.94
C ALA A 7 15.09 4.92 -0.40
N PHE A 8 15.34 3.71 -0.90
CA PHE A 8 15.89 3.50 -2.23
C PHE A 8 14.85 3.91 -3.28
N ASP A 9 15.19 4.90 -4.09
CA ASP A 9 14.30 5.56 -5.07
C ASP A 9 14.84 5.43 -6.49
N PRO A 10 14.84 4.22 -7.06
CA PRO A 10 15.39 4.00 -8.41
C PRO A 10 14.52 4.65 -9.50
N GLY A 11 13.24 4.88 -9.23
CA GLY A 11 12.31 5.57 -10.13
C GLY A 11 12.48 7.10 -10.14
N GLY A 12 13.32 7.67 -9.24
CA GLY A 12 13.55 9.10 -9.16
C GLY A 12 12.31 9.92 -8.79
N ARG A 13 11.42 9.35 -7.96
CA ARG A 13 10.18 10.01 -7.52
C ARG A 13 10.42 11.17 -6.56
N GLY A 14 11.64 11.29 -6.03
CA GLY A 14 12.01 12.34 -5.08
C GLY A 14 11.48 12.11 -3.68
N ILE A 15 11.26 10.84 -3.30
CA ILE A 15 10.70 10.48 -1.99
C ILE A 15 11.53 11.00 -0.82
N ALA A 16 12.82 11.26 -1.00
CA ALA A 16 13.70 11.83 0.02
C ALA A 16 13.14 13.11 0.65
N HIS A 17 12.37 13.91 -0.11
CA HIS A 17 11.75 15.14 0.38
C HIS A 17 10.64 14.90 1.40
N PHE A 18 9.96 13.75 1.33
CA PHE A 18 8.82 13.44 2.19
C PHE A 18 8.91 12.07 2.87
N PHE A 19 10.03 11.37 2.75
CA PHE A 19 10.28 10.09 3.43
C PHE A 19 10.05 10.23 4.94
N VAL A 20 9.50 9.16 5.54
CA VAL A 20 9.13 9.12 6.96
C VAL A 20 10.00 8.10 7.69
N PRO A 21 11.16 8.51 8.25
CA PRO A 21 12.02 7.58 8.99
C PRO A 21 11.26 6.85 10.10
N GLY A 22 11.43 5.54 10.22
CA GLY A 22 10.72 4.70 11.19
C GLY A 22 9.24 4.49 10.86
N GLY A 23 8.78 4.87 9.67
CA GLY A 23 7.37 4.72 9.26
C GLY A 23 6.90 3.28 9.35
N ALA A 24 7.64 2.36 8.75
CA ALA A 24 7.33 0.92 8.75
C ALA A 24 7.31 0.33 10.18
N ALA A 25 8.27 0.69 11.00
CA ALA A 25 8.34 0.23 12.39
C ALA A 25 7.15 0.73 13.24
N ARG A 26 6.74 2.01 13.08
CA ARG A 26 5.56 2.55 13.78
C ARG A 26 4.28 1.90 13.28
N ALA A 27 4.14 1.67 11.98
CA ALA A 27 2.99 0.96 11.41
C ALA A 27 2.93 -0.47 11.94
N ALA A 28 4.04 -1.19 11.96
CA ALA A 28 4.12 -2.55 12.51
C ALA A 28 3.74 -2.60 14.00
N LEU A 29 4.25 -1.66 14.81
CA LEU A 29 3.89 -1.54 16.24
C LEU A 29 2.38 -1.32 16.42
N ALA A 30 1.76 -0.52 15.57
CA ALA A 30 0.33 -0.27 15.62
C ALA A 30 -0.49 -1.50 15.18
N LEU A 31 0.02 -2.29 14.23
CA LEU A 31 -0.68 -3.44 13.64
C LEU A 31 -0.43 -4.77 14.39
N ARG A 32 0.61 -4.87 15.21
CA ARG A 32 1.04 -6.17 15.80
C ARG A 32 -0.02 -6.93 16.61
N HIS A 33 -1.01 -6.24 17.13
CA HIS A 33 -2.11 -6.80 17.91
C HIS A 33 -3.49 -6.46 17.33
N ALA A 34 -3.51 -6.12 16.04
CA ALA A 34 -4.74 -5.83 15.33
C ALA A 34 -5.70 -7.01 15.39
N LYS A 35 -7.00 -6.74 15.58
CA LYS A 35 -8.03 -7.77 15.66
C LYS A 35 -8.75 -7.95 14.34
N ARG A 36 -9.27 -6.86 13.78
CA ARG A 36 -9.95 -6.82 12.48
C ARG A 36 -9.31 -5.73 11.64
N VAL A 37 -8.75 -6.13 10.51
CA VAL A 37 -8.04 -5.24 9.61
C VAL A 37 -8.77 -5.22 8.26
N LEU A 38 -9.11 -4.04 7.78
CA LEU A 38 -9.59 -3.83 6.43
C LEU A 38 -8.45 -3.23 5.60
N LEU A 39 -8.03 -3.98 4.59
CA LEU A 39 -6.96 -3.60 3.65
C LEU A 39 -7.58 -3.11 2.35
N THR A 40 -7.13 -1.95 1.86
CA THR A 40 -7.50 -1.45 0.53
C THR A 40 -6.28 -1.21 -0.32
N THR A 41 -6.44 -1.42 -1.63
CA THR A 41 -5.40 -1.20 -2.63
C THR A 41 -6.01 -0.96 -4.00
N GLY A 42 -5.17 -0.65 -4.96
CA GLY A 42 -5.48 -0.55 -6.37
C GLY A 42 -5.55 0.89 -6.84
N PHE A 43 -4.77 1.15 -7.87
CA PHE A 43 -4.73 2.43 -8.57
C PHE A 43 -4.98 2.15 -10.06
N SER A 44 -6.04 2.69 -10.62
CA SER A 44 -6.34 2.59 -12.04
C SER A 44 -5.86 3.86 -12.75
N ILE A 45 -4.93 3.70 -13.70
CA ILE A 45 -4.32 4.80 -14.45
C ILE A 45 -5.06 5.14 -15.75
N GLY A 46 -6.12 4.44 -16.03
CA GLY A 46 -7.00 4.59 -17.18
C GLY A 46 -8.16 3.60 -17.12
N PRO A 47 -9.08 3.64 -18.12
CA PRO A 47 -10.25 2.75 -18.17
C PRO A 47 -9.84 1.28 -18.16
N GLY A 48 -10.17 0.55 -17.08
CA GLY A 48 -9.82 -0.87 -16.92
C GLY A 48 -8.31 -1.16 -16.90
N LEU A 49 -7.48 -0.20 -16.49
CA LEU A 49 -6.03 -0.32 -16.42
C LEU A 49 -5.55 -0.20 -14.96
N PRO A 50 -5.81 -1.17 -14.09
CA PRO A 50 -5.23 -1.21 -12.75
C PRO A 50 -3.72 -1.48 -12.84
N GLU A 51 -2.96 -0.92 -11.91
CA GLU A 51 -1.52 -1.08 -11.92
C GLU A 51 -1.02 -2.28 -11.11
N THR A 52 0.25 -2.66 -11.35
CA THR A 52 0.94 -3.77 -10.68
C THR A 52 1.43 -3.41 -9.28
N ASP A 53 1.55 -2.12 -8.93
CA ASP A 53 1.88 -1.70 -7.57
C ASP A 53 0.63 -1.72 -6.69
N GLY A 54 0.79 -2.16 -5.45
CA GLY A 54 -0.26 -2.25 -4.44
C GLY A 54 -0.78 -3.67 -4.17
N PRO A 55 -1.29 -4.44 -5.15
CA PRO A 55 -1.84 -5.77 -4.91
C PRO A 55 -0.88 -6.76 -4.27
N PRO A 56 0.39 -6.94 -4.74
CA PRO A 56 1.36 -7.82 -4.07
C PRO A 56 1.67 -7.38 -2.63
N GLY A 57 1.84 -6.08 -2.39
CA GLY A 57 2.05 -5.52 -1.06
C GLY A 57 0.89 -5.82 -0.11
N THR A 58 -0.34 -5.68 -0.62
CA THR A 58 -1.57 -5.95 0.14
C THR A 58 -1.70 -7.42 0.49
N ALA A 59 -1.45 -8.32 -0.45
CA ALA A 59 -1.49 -9.77 -0.23
C ALA A 59 -0.45 -10.20 0.82
N SER A 60 0.78 -9.69 0.71
CA SER A 60 1.87 -9.99 1.65
C SER A 60 1.55 -9.51 3.07
N LEU A 61 1.07 -8.26 3.22
CA LEU A 61 0.73 -7.72 4.54
C LEU A 61 -0.49 -8.43 5.13
N GLY A 62 -1.50 -8.73 4.32
CA GLY A 62 -2.69 -9.47 4.77
C GLY A 62 -2.33 -10.85 5.30
N ARG A 63 -1.49 -11.61 4.58
CA ARG A 63 -0.97 -12.90 5.02
C ARG A 63 -0.23 -12.79 6.36
N ALA A 64 0.65 -11.80 6.49
CA ALA A 64 1.39 -11.59 7.73
C ALA A 64 0.49 -11.30 8.92
N LEU A 65 -0.51 -10.42 8.76
CA LEU A 65 -1.45 -10.07 9.80
C LEU A 65 -2.34 -11.26 10.21
N ARG A 66 -2.80 -12.05 9.24
CA ARG A 66 -3.56 -13.28 9.48
C ARG A 66 -2.73 -14.31 10.23
N ALA A 67 -1.47 -14.49 9.86
CA ALA A 67 -0.54 -15.37 10.55
C ALA A 67 -0.30 -14.93 12.01
N LEU A 68 -0.49 -13.65 12.33
CA LEU A 68 -0.44 -13.09 13.69
C LEU A 68 -1.80 -13.13 14.42
N GLY A 69 -2.84 -13.70 13.81
CA GLY A 69 -4.15 -13.92 14.42
C GLY A 69 -5.17 -12.80 14.19
N ALA A 70 -4.91 -11.89 13.26
CA ALA A 70 -5.91 -10.90 12.86
C ALA A 70 -6.95 -11.51 11.91
N GLU A 71 -8.19 -11.07 12.02
CA GLU A 71 -9.20 -11.19 10.98
C GLU A 71 -8.89 -10.15 9.91
N VAL A 72 -8.61 -10.61 8.68
CA VAL A 72 -8.23 -9.75 7.56
C VAL A 72 -9.31 -9.76 6.50
N MET A 73 -9.76 -8.58 6.13
CA MET A 73 -10.70 -8.33 5.05
C MET A 73 -10.04 -7.44 4.00
N TYR A 74 -10.45 -7.61 2.76
CA TYR A 74 -9.97 -6.81 1.63
C TYR A 74 -11.12 -6.03 1.02
N ILE A 75 -10.85 -4.82 0.56
CA ILE A 75 -11.80 -3.99 -0.18
C ILE A 75 -11.10 -3.23 -1.29
N THR A 76 -11.67 -3.24 -2.47
CA THR A 76 -11.18 -2.47 -3.62
C THR A 76 -12.34 -2.12 -4.57
N ASP A 77 -12.06 -1.53 -5.71
CA ASP A 77 -13.04 -1.34 -6.78
C ASP A 77 -13.00 -2.48 -7.82
N ALA A 78 -13.97 -2.46 -8.74
CA ALA A 78 -14.14 -3.52 -9.73
C ALA A 78 -12.91 -3.69 -10.64
N ALA A 79 -12.23 -2.60 -10.99
CA ALA A 79 -11.06 -2.66 -11.88
C ALA A 79 -9.85 -3.29 -11.21
N SER A 80 -9.66 -3.02 -9.91
CA SER A 80 -8.50 -3.50 -9.14
C SER A 80 -8.74 -4.86 -8.48
N LEU A 81 -9.98 -5.38 -8.53
CA LEU A 81 -10.33 -6.66 -7.91
C LEU A 81 -9.56 -7.84 -8.53
N PRO A 82 -9.50 -8.03 -9.87
CA PRO A 82 -8.82 -9.18 -10.46
C PRO A 82 -7.31 -9.26 -10.12
N PRO A 83 -6.50 -8.18 -10.20
CA PRO A 83 -5.10 -8.24 -9.79
C PRO A 83 -4.92 -8.55 -8.29
N LEU A 84 -5.75 -7.98 -7.42
CA LEU A 84 -5.68 -8.28 -6.00
C LEU A 84 -6.01 -9.74 -5.73
N GLN A 85 -7.06 -10.27 -6.35
CA GLN A 85 -7.42 -11.67 -6.23
C GLN A 85 -6.28 -12.58 -6.68
N ALA A 86 -5.67 -12.30 -7.83
CA ALA A 86 -4.55 -13.08 -8.35
C ALA A 86 -3.32 -13.08 -7.41
N ALA A 87 -3.00 -11.93 -6.80
CA ALA A 87 -1.92 -11.87 -5.82
C ALA A 87 -2.23 -12.68 -4.56
N LEU A 88 -3.46 -12.62 -4.06
CA LEU A 88 -3.90 -13.41 -2.90
C LEU A 88 -3.83 -14.92 -3.17
N GLU A 89 -4.29 -15.37 -4.35
CA GLU A 89 -4.25 -16.78 -4.76
C GLU A 89 -2.83 -17.33 -4.78
N VAL A 90 -1.85 -16.56 -5.26
CA VAL A 90 -0.43 -16.97 -5.26
C VAL A 90 0.07 -17.26 -3.86
N LEU A 91 -0.36 -16.50 -2.85
CA LEU A 91 0.03 -16.69 -1.46
C LEU A 91 -0.86 -17.67 -0.69
N GLY A 92 -1.86 -18.27 -1.32
CA GLY A 92 -2.83 -19.16 -0.68
C GLY A 92 -3.74 -18.45 0.33
N GLU A 93 -3.94 -17.14 0.14
CA GLU A 93 -4.81 -16.32 1.00
C GLU A 93 -6.27 -16.38 0.55
N PRO A 94 -7.24 -16.20 1.50
CA PRO A 94 -8.64 -16.09 1.13
C PRO A 94 -8.89 -14.94 0.15
N THR A 95 -9.64 -15.21 -0.89
CA THR A 95 -9.95 -14.27 -1.99
C THR A 95 -11.30 -13.59 -1.85
N ARG A 96 -11.90 -13.61 -0.66
CA ARG A 96 -13.12 -12.85 -0.41
C ARG A 96 -12.81 -11.38 -0.30
N ILE A 97 -13.07 -10.64 -1.39
CA ILE A 97 -12.80 -9.21 -1.52
C ILE A 97 -14.14 -8.48 -1.58
N LEU A 98 -14.31 -7.47 -0.75
CA LEU A 98 -15.44 -6.54 -0.84
C LEU A 98 -15.23 -5.59 -2.00
N THR A 99 -16.27 -5.30 -2.75
CA THR A 99 -16.21 -4.28 -3.81
C THR A 99 -16.87 -3.01 -3.32
N PHE A 100 -16.15 -1.90 -3.41
CA PHE A 100 -16.70 -0.60 -3.06
C PHE A 100 -17.53 -0.05 -4.24
N HIS A 101 -18.85 -0.04 -4.05
CA HIS A 101 -19.79 0.60 -4.97
C HIS A 101 -20.45 1.77 -4.25
N ALA A 102 -20.25 2.97 -4.74
CA ALA A 102 -20.93 4.15 -4.25
C ALA A 102 -22.06 4.51 -5.23
N ASP A 103 -23.24 3.97 -5.00
CA ASP A 103 -24.44 4.40 -5.71
C ASP A 103 -24.90 5.74 -5.09
N GLY A 104 -24.26 6.84 -5.51
CA GLY A 104 -24.52 8.20 -5.04
C GLY A 104 -23.58 8.70 -3.93
N ASP A 105 -23.90 8.52 -2.64
CA ASP A 105 -23.11 9.07 -1.52
C ASP A 105 -22.03 8.08 -1.03
N ALA A 106 -20.80 8.32 -1.47
CA ALA A 106 -19.64 7.51 -1.09
C ALA A 106 -19.34 7.58 0.44
N ALA A 107 -19.60 8.73 1.07
CA ALA A 107 -19.40 8.88 2.51
C ALA A 107 -20.40 8.04 3.31
N LEU A 108 -21.66 7.98 2.87
CA LEU A 108 -22.69 7.14 3.48
C LEU A 108 -22.34 5.66 3.31
N THR A 109 -21.90 5.26 2.11
CA THR A 109 -21.46 3.90 1.84
C THR A 109 -20.27 3.52 2.73
N ALA A 110 -19.28 4.39 2.86
CA ALA A 110 -18.13 4.16 3.75
C ALA A 110 -18.57 3.99 5.22
N ARG A 111 -19.44 4.86 5.74
CA ARG A 111 -19.98 4.75 7.11
C ARG A 111 -20.71 3.41 7.33
N ARG A 112 -21.52 2.97 6.36
CA ARG A 112 -22.23 1.68 6.42
C ARG A 112 -21.25 0.51 6.47
N LEU A 113 -20.27 0.47 5.60
CA LEU A 113 -19.25 -0.59 5.58
C LEU A 113 -18.42 -0.61 6.86
N LEU A 114 -18.04 0.56 7.40
CA LEU A 114 -17.33 0.65 8.66
C LEU A 114 -18.18 0.17 9.85
N ALA A 115 -19.47 0.42 9.84
CA ALA A 115 -20.39 -0.06 10.88
C ALA A 115 -20.62 -1.57 10.78
N GLU A 116 -20.85 -2.09 9.57
CA GLU A 116 -21.12 -3.50 9.31
C GLU A 116 -19.93 -4.40 9.66
N HIS A 117 -18.75 -4.04 9.16
CA HIS A 117 -17.54 -4.87 9.34
C HIS A 117 -16.75 -4.51 10.59
N ALA A 118 -17.03 -3.36 11.20
CA ALA A 118 -16.43 -2.86 12.43
C ALA A 118 -14.91 -3.09 12.51
N PRO A 119 -14.10 -2.69 11.48
CA PRO A 119 -12.67 -2.85 11.54
C PRO A 119 -12.08 -2.04 12.69
N THR A 120 -11.01 -2.56 13.29
CA THR A 120 -10.21 -1.82 14.28
C THR A 120 -9.09 -1.04 13.62
N HIS A 121 -8.67 -1.51 12.43
CA HIS A 121 -7.57 -0.94 11.65
C HIS A 121 -7.97 -0.84 10.18
N LEU A 122 -7.60 0.27 9.55
CA LEU A 122 -7.65 0.48 8.11
C LEU A 122 -6.24 0.62 7.58
N VAL A 123 -5.92 -0.08 6.49
CA VAL A 123 -4.63 0.05 5.82
C VAL A 123 -4.89 0.29 4.33
N SER A 124 -4.22 1.29 3.77
CA SER A 124 -4.21 1.58 2.34
C SER A 124 -2.82 1.37 1.79
N ILE A 125 -2.70 0.65 0.68
CA ILE A 125 -1.45 0.44 -0.04
C ILE A 125 -1.71 0.78 -1.50
N GLU A 126 -1.00 1.78 -2.01
CA GLU A 126 -1.14 2.27 -3.39
C GLU A 126 -2.60 2.42 -3.81
N ARG A 127 -3.28 3.33 -3.14
CA ARG A 127 -4.65 3.71 -3.48
C ARG A 127 -4.74 5.23 -3.55
N PRO A 128 -5.28 5.82 -4.62
CA PRO A 128 -5.36 7.27 -4.72
C PRO A 128 -6.25 7.85 -3.62
N GLY A 129 -5.81 8.96 -3.05
CA GLY A 129 -6.60 9.81 -2.19
C GLY A 129 -6.88 11.13 -2.91
N ARG A 130 -8.04 11.73 -2.66
CA ARG A 130 -8.42 13.00 -3.30
C ARG A 130 -7.39 14.10 -3.04
N ALA A 131 -7.09 14.88 -4.08
CA ALA A 131 -6.31 16.10 -3.98
C ALA A 131 -7.18 17.26 -3.43
N ARG A 132 -6.58 18.44 -3.22
CA ARG A 132 -7.28 19.62 -2.68
C ARG A 132 -8.53 20.02 -3.50
N GLY A 133 -8.52 19.78 -4.81
CA GLY A 133 -9.64 20.06 -5.69
C GLY A 133 -10.80 19.05 -5.60
N GLY A 134 -10.69 18.02 -4.78
CA GLY A 134 -11.68 16.96 -4.64
C GLY A 134 -11.53 15.81 -5.63
N ASP A 135 -10.68 15.94 -6.64
CA ASP A 135 -10.42 14.94 -7.67
C ASP A 135 -9.25 14.02 -7.30
N TYR A 136 -9.16 12.86 -7.91
CA TYR A 136 -8.03 11.95 -7.83
C TYR A 136 -7.09 12.20 -9.01
N LEU A 137 -5.81 12.44 -8.72
CA LEU A 137 -4.85 12.83 -9.74
C LEU A 137 -3.70 11.82 -9.83
N SER A 138 -3.33 11.45 -11.04
CA SER A 138 -2.09 10.72 -11.29
C SER A 138 -0.87 11.61 -11.00
N MET A 139 0.33 11.03 -10.88
CA MET A 139 1.58 11.81 -10.74
C MET A 139 1.88 12.69 -11.96
N ARG A 140 1.17 12.49 -13.08
CA ARG A 140 1.22 13.37 -14.27
C ARG A 140 0.27 14.55 -14.16
N GLY A 141 -0.63 14.57 -13.15
CA GLY A 141 -1.64 15.60 -12.95
C GLY A 141 -2.90 15.38 -13.78
N GLU A 142 -3.07 14.19 -14.33
CA GLU A 142 -4.27 13.76 -15.07
C GLU A 142 -5.33 13.30 -14.07
N SER A 143 -6.61 13.62 -14.31
CA SER A 143 -7.71 13.07 -13.52
C SER A 143 -7.83 11.57 -13.74
N VAL A 144 -7.96 10.84 -12.64
CA VAL A 144 -8.18 9.38 -12.62
C VAL A 144 -9.45 9.03 -11.82
N GLY A 145 -10.23 10.03 -11.42
CA GLY A 145 -11.39 9.86 -10.55
C GLY A 145 -12.48 8.98 -11.15
N GLU A 146 -12.66 9.03 -12.46
CA GLU A 146 -13.65 8.19 -13.16
C GLU A 146 -13.35 6.69 -13.03
N TRP A 147 -12.08 6.32 -12.83
CA TRP A 147 -11.62 4.93 -12.82
C TRP A 147 -11.26 4.41 -11.42
N ASN A 148 -11.41 5.25 -10.41
CA ASN A 148 -11.07 4.92 -9.04
C ASN A 148 -12.22 5.27 -8.09
N ALA A 149 -12.83 4.27 -7.49
CA ALA A 149 -13.87 4.49 -6.51
C ALA A 149 -13.35 5.27 -5.28
N ALA A 150 -14.22 6.03 -4.63
CA ALA A 150 -13.91 6.92 -3.52
C ALA A 150 -13.63 6.17 -2.20
N LEU A 151 -12.70 5.23 -2.22
CA LEU A 151 -12.29 4.41 -1.06
C LEU A 151 -11.61 5.24 0.04
N ASP A 152 -11.13 6.43 -0.27
CA ASP A 152 -10.60 7.37 0.71
C ASP A 152 -11.67 7.85 1.71
N GLU A 153 -12.96 7.74 1.37
CA GLU A 153 -14.04 7.98 2.31
C GLU A 153 -13.98 7.05 3.53
N LEU A 154 -13.50 5.82 3.40
CA LEU A 154 -13.27 4.94 4.55
C LEU A 154 -12.35 5.60 5.58
N PHE A 155 -11.31 6.30 5.13
CA PHE A 155 -10.35 7.00 5.98
C PHE A 155 -10.90 8.31 6.54
N LEU A 156 -11.66 9.05 5.73
CA LEU A 156 -12.28 10.31 6.15
C LEU A 156 -13.43 10.09 7.16
N GLN A 157 -14.15 8.97 7.04
CA GLN A 157 -15.25 8.59 7.93
C GLN A 157 -14.77 7.72 9.12
N ALA A 158 -13.49 7.36 9.18
CA ALA A 158 -12.94 6.53 10.25
C ALA A 158 -13.09 7.20 11.62
N PRO A 159 -13.67 6.55 12.62
CA PRO A 159 -13.73 7.11 13.97
C PRO A 159 -12.32 7.28 14.56
N ARG A 160 -12.12 8.31 15.40
CA ARG A 160 -10.80 8.67 15.95
C ARG A 160 -10.06 7.51 16.67
N ARG A 161 -10.80 6.54 17.23
CA ARG A 161 -10.22 5.35 17.87
C ARG A 161 -9.64 4.34 16.89
N MET A 162 -10.06 4.37 15.63
CA MET A 162 -9.58 3.46 14.59
C MET A 162 -8.14 3.82 14.19
N VAL A 163 -7.30 2.81 14.07
CA VAL A 163 -5.93 2.98 13.60
C VAL A 163 -5.94 2.99 12.09
N THR A 164 -5.32 4.01 11.49
CA THR A 164 -5.21 4.14 10.04
C THR A 164 -3.75 4.14 9.62
N VAL A 165 -3.43 3.40 8.55
CA VAL A 165 -2.09 3.30 7.96
C VAL A 165 -2.22 3.58 6.47
N GLY A 166 -1.39 4.48 5.94
CA GLY A 166 -1.26 4.74 4.51
C GLY A 166 0.15 4.38 4.03
N VAL A 167 0.24 3.68 2.91
CA VAL A 167 1.49 3.32 2.24
C VAL A 167 1.43 3.87 0.82
N GLY A 168 2.46 4.59 0.42
CA GLY A 168 2.54 5.21 -0.91
C GLY A 168 3.96 5.60 -1.27
N ASP A 169 4.17 6.05 -2.50
CA ASP A 169 5.45 6.40 -3.07
C ASP A 169 5.44 7.71 -3.88
N GLY A 170 4.25 8.19 -4.29
CA GLY A 170 4.10 9.41 -5.11
C GLY A 170 3.63 10.64 -4.33
N GLY A 171 2.92 10.45 -3.23
CA GLY A 171 2.31 11.53 -2.45
C GLY A 171 0.84 11.80 -2.77
N ASN A 172 0.27 11.14 -3.77
CA ASN A 172 -1.15 11.26 -4.17
C ASN A 172 -2.02 10.15 -3.58
N GLU A 173 -1.46 9.27 -2.75
CA GLU A 173 -2.15 8.15 -2.13
C GLU A 173 -2.82 8.54 -0.80
N ILE A 174 -3.77 7.69 -0.38
CA ILE A 174 -4.41 7.79 0.94
C ILE A 174 -3.34 7.76 2.05
N GLY A 175 -3.43 8.68 2.98
CA GLY A 175 -2.50 8.83 4.10
C GLY A 175 -1.51 9.97 3.91
N MET A 176 -1.16 10.32 2.68
CA MET A 176 -0.13 11.33 2.37
C MET A 176 -0.56 12.75 2.79
N GLY A 177 -1.83 12.96 3.14
CA GLY A 177 -2.34 14.24 3.62
C GLY A 177 -1.60 14.80 4.84
N VAL A 178 -1.01 13.97 5.69
CA VAL A 178 -0.18 14.41 6.83
C VAL A 178 1.20 14.94 6.40
N LEU A 179 1.63 14.65 5.16
CA LEU A 179 2.94 15.06 4.62
C LEU A 179 2.86 16.29 3.72
N ARG A 180 1.69 16.92 3.58
CA ARG A 180 1.45 18.02 2.63
C ARG A 180 2.50 19.13 2.66
N ALA A 181 2.96 19.54 3.85
CA ALA A 181 3.99 20.56 3.96
C ALA A 181 5.35 20.12 3.37
N ARG A 182 5.66 18.82 3.43
CA ARG A 182 6.86 18.25 2.81
C ARG A 182 6.67 18.09 1.30
N LEU A 183 5.51 17.59 0.86
CA LEU A 183 5.14 17.42 -0.54
C LEU A 183 5.13 18.76 -1.29
N ALA A 184 4.69 19.84 -0.64
CA ALA A 184 4.74 21.19 -1.21
C ALA A 184 6.18 21.65 -1.50
N ARG A 185 7.16 21.21 -0.71
CA ARG A 185 8.59 21.51 -0.92
C ARG A 185 9.23 20.63 -2.01
N ALA A 186 8.64 19.48 -2.31
CA ALA A 186 9.11 18.59 -3.37
C ALA A 186 8.82 19.12 -4.79
N GLY A 187 8.05 20.20 -4.91
CA GLY A 187 7.79 20.90 -6.17
C GLY A 187 6.31 21.15 -6.45
N ALA A 188 6.05 22.11 -7.34
CA ALA A 188 4.68 22.55 -7.62
C ALA A 188 3.79 21.44 -8.17
N ARG A 189 4.31 20.55 -9.02
CA ARG A 189 3.58 19.42 -9.57
C ARG A 189 3.18 18.44 -8.46
N VAL A 190 4.13 18.04 -7.60
CA VAL A 190 3.86 17.15 -6.47
C VAL A 190 2.84 17.76 -5.52
N SER A 191 2.99 19.05 -5.21
CA SER A 191 2.02 19.79 -4.38
C SER A 191 0.60 19.79 -4.95
N LYS A 192 0.45 19.89 -6.30
CA LYS A 192 -0.84 19.91 -6.99
C LYS A 192 -1.56 18.56 -6.86
N VAL A 193 -0.84 17.46 -7.05
CA VAL A 193 -1.41 16.10 -7.05
C VAL A 193 -1.52 15.49 -5.66
N ALA A 194 -0.84 16.08 -4.67
CA ALA A 194 -0.77 15.56 -3.30
C ALA A 194 -2.16 15.31 -2.71
N SER A 195 -2.34 14.11 -2.18
CA SER A 195 -3.53 13.75 -1.43
C SER A 195 -3.71 14.63 -0.19
N ILE A 196 -4.96 14.96 0.12
CA ILE A 196 -5.33 15.62 1.37
C ILE A 196 -5.78 14.64 2.45
N VAL A 197 -5.91 13.37 2.12
CA VAL A 197 -6.46 12.34 3.01
C VAL A 197 -5.39 11.91 4.01
N PRO A 198 -5.62 12.08 5.33
CA PRO A 198 -4.65 11.72 6.34
C PRO A 198 -4.72 10.25 6.74
N ALA A 199 -3.63 9.71 7.26
CA ALA A 199 -3.61 8.50 8.07
C ALA A 199 -2.77 8.74 9.34
N ARG A 200 -3.06 7.98 10.41
CA ARG A 200 -2.31 8.10 11.68
C ARG A 200 -0.85 7.68 11.52
N HIS A 201 -0.61 6.64 10.73
CA HIS A 201 0.72 6.14 10.40
C HIS A 201 0.91 6.18 8.89
N VAL A 202 2.08 6.63 8.45
CA VAL A 202 2.40 6.73 7.03
C VAL A 202 3.74 6.06 6.78
N VAL A 203 3.79 5.27 5.71
CA VAL A 203 4.99 4.64 5.19
C VAL A 203 5.20 5.13 3.77
N VAL A 204 6.36 5.71 3.52
CA VAL A 204 6.81 6.12 2.19
C VAL A 204 7.93 5.19 1.76
N ALA A 205 7.89 4.71 0.52
CA ALA A 205 8.92 3.86 -0.05
C ALA A 205 9.14 4.22 -1.53
N GLY A 206 10.20 3.75 -2.14
CA GLY A 206 10.45 3.93 -3.56
C GLY A 206 9.43 3.22 -4.47
N VAL A 207 8.74 2.22 -3.90
CA VAL A 207 7.62 1.48 -4.49
C VAL A 207 6.67 1.12 -3.34
N SER A 208 5.38 1.29 -3.48
CA SER A 208 4.42 1.04 -2.39
C SER A 208 4.40 -0.41 -1.93
N ASN A 209 4.55 -1.38 -2.84
CA ASN A 209 4.73 -2.78 -2.47
C ASN A 209 5.86 -2.96 -1.46
N TRP A 210 7.03 -2.31 -1.69
CA TRP A 210 8.17 -2.40 -0.76
C TRP A 210 7.84 -1.79 0.61
N GLY A 211 7.05 -0.70 0.63
CA GLY A 211 6.55 -0.11 1.88
C GLY A 211 5.76 -1.10 2.73
N ALA A 212 4.86 -1.85 2.09
CA ALA A 212 4.10 -2.92 2.73
C ALA A 212 5.02 -4.06 3.22
N TYR A 213 6.01 -4.48 2.40
CA TYR A 213 6.99 -5.50 2.80
C TYR A 213 7.83 -5.04 4.00
N GLY A 214 8.19 -3.76 4.04
CA GLY A 214 8.87 -3.18 5.20
C GLY A 214 8.06 -3.30 6.49
N ILE A 215 6.73 -3.08 6.42
CA ILE A 215 5.84 -3.32 7.58
C ILE A 215 5.87 -4.80 7.96
N VAL A 216 5.80 -5.72 7.00
CA VAL A 216 5.85 -7.18 7.23
C VAL A 216 7.16 -7.58 7.92
N VAL A 217 8.30 -7.06 7.48
CA VAL A 217 9.61 -7.31 8.10
C VAL A 217 9.65 -6.82 9.55
N GLU A 218 9.13 -5.63 9.82
CA GLU A 218 9.10 -5.13 11.20
C GLU A 218 8.12 -5.93 12.08
N LEU A 219 6.99 -6.41 11.54
CA LEU A 219 6.09 -7.36 12.22
C LEU A 219 6.80 -8.70 12.52
N ALA A 220 7.55 -9.21 11.56
CA ALA A 220 8.33 -10.45 11.70
C ALA A 220 9.35 -10.33 12.84
N ARG A 221 10.08 -9.22 12.91
CA ARG A 221 11.05 -8.93 13.98
C ARG A 221 10.40 -8.79 15.35
N LEU A 222 9.24 -8.12 15.41
CA LEU A 222 8.47 -7.98 16.65
C LEU A 222 7.91 -9.31 17.16
N SER A 223 7.45 -10.17 16.26
CA SER A 223 6.86 -11.47 16.58
C SER A 223 7.85 -12.61 16.64
N LYS A 224 9.10 -12.40 16.19
CA LYS A 224 10.14 -13.42 16.01
C LYS A 224 9.70 -14.58 15.11
N ARG A 225 8.93 -14.27 14.08
CA ARG A 225 8.39 -15.23 13.11
C ARG A 225 8.75 -14.80 11.69
N PRO A 226 9.15 -15.70 10.78
CA PRO A 226 9.34 -15.37 9.38
C PRO A 226 7.96 -15.11 8.73
N LEU A 227 7.71 -13.90 8.30
CA LEU A 227 6.40 -13.50 7.74
C LEU A 227 6.48 -13.07 6.27
N LEU A 228 7.64 -12.56 5.82
CA LEU A 228 7.78 -12.09 4.45
C LEU A 228 7.76 -13.27 3.46
N HIS A 229 7.12 -13.09 2.34
CA HIS A 229 7.09 -14.05 1.23
C HIS A 229 8.47 -14.19 0.56
N THR A 230 8.61 -15.14 -0.34
CA THR A 230 9.88 -15.40 -1.04
C THR A 230 10.00 -14.55 -2.31
N ALA A 231 11.21 -14.38 -2.83
CA ALA A 231 11.43 -13.73 -4.13
C ALA A 231 10.70 -14.46 -5.29
N GLU A 232 10.51 -15.77 -5.17
CA GLU A 232 9.75 -16.52 -6.17
C GLU A 232 8.25 -16.24 -6.06
N ASP A 233 7.72 -16.10 -4.84
CA ASP A 233 6.33 -15.66 -4.66
C ASP A 233 6.12 -14.25 -5.24
N GLU A 234 7.09 -13.34 -5.07
CA GLU A 234 7.05 -12.01 -5.69
C GLU A 234 6.93 -12.09 -7.20
N ARG A 235 7.80 -12.88 -7.84
CA ARG A 235 7.74 -13.10 -9.30
C ARG A 235 6.40 -13.64 -9.75
N ARG A 236 5.86 -14.60 -8.99
CA ARG A 236 4.56 -15.20 -9.27
C ARG A 236 3.42 -14.20 -9.09
N MET A 237 3.42 -13.41 -8.02
CA MET A 237 2.38 -12.40 -7.76
C MET A 237 2.33 -11.34 -8.86
N VAL A 238 3.46 -10.74 -9.22
CA VAL A 238 3.50 -9.70 -10.26
C VAL A 238 3.03 -10.27 -11.61
N ARG A 239 3.50 -11.46 -12.00
CA ARG A 239 3.04 -12.12 -13.23
C ARG A 239 1.54 -12.44 -13.20
N ALA A 240 1.03 -12.88 -12.05
CA ALA A 240 -0.39 -13.16 -11.88
C ALA A 240 -1.24 -11.88 -11.98
N CYS A 241 -0.79 -10.78 -11.39
CA CYS A 241 -1.46 -9.46 -11.53
C CYS A 241 -1.53 -9.03 -13.00
N VAL A 242 -0.43 -9.16 -13.74
CA VAL A 242 -0.39 -8.85 -15.19
C VAL A 242 -1.32 -9.78 -15.97
N GLY A 243 -1.32 -11.08 -15.65
CA GLY A 243 -2.24 -12.06 -16.22
C GLY A 243 -3.71 -11.72 -15.98
N ALA A 244 -4.01 -11.13 -14.82
CA ALA A 244 -5.34 -10.66 -14.43
C ALA A 244 -5.70 -9.26 -14.96
N GLY A 245 -4.84 -8.64 -15.79
CA GLY A 245 -5.14 -7.40 -16.49
C GLY A 245 -4.38 -6.18 -15.99
N ALA A 246 -3.54 -6.30 -14.96
CA ALA A 246 -2.74 -5.18 -14.49
C ALA A 246 -1.69 -4.75 -15.52
N VAL A 247 -1.34 -3.48 -15.45
CA VAL A 247 -0.27 -2.84 -16.25
C VAL A 247 0.73 -2.18 -15.30
N ASP A 248 1.92 -1.94 -15.80
CA ASP A 248 2.89 -1.07 -15.10
C ASP A 248 2.37 0.38 -15.07
N GLY A 249 2.32 0.99 -13.88
CA GLY A 249 1.76 2.33 -13.67
C GLY A 249 2.51 3.44 -14.40
N ILE A 250 3.80 3.24 -14.67
CA ILE A 250 4.67 4.21 -15.35
C ILE A 250 4.67 3.98 -16.86
N THR A 251 4.97 2.75 -17.32
CA THR A 251 5.08 2.41 -18.74
C THR A 251 3.72 2.23 -19.40
N ARG A 252 2.66 1.96 -18.64
CA ARG A 252 1.30 1.63 -19.08
C ARG A 252 1.24 0.35 -19.93
N LYS A 253 2.28 -0.48 -19.86
CA LYS A 253 2.36 -1.73 -20.61
C LYS A 253 1.94 -2.91 -19.75
N ARG A 254 1.37 -3.93 -20.39
CA ARG A 254 1.06 -5.22 -19.78
C ARG A 254 2.33 -6.09 -19.76
N GLU A 255 3.26 -5.72 -18.89
CA GLU A 255 4.55 -6.39 -18.71
C GLU A 255 4.75 -6.69 -17.22
N ALA A 256 5.54 -7.71 -16.91
CA ALA A 256 5.84 -8.08 -15.51
C ALA A 256 6.89 -7.14 -14.92
N THR A 257 6.52 -5.86 -14.83
CA THR A 257 7.27 -4.77 -14.22
C THR A 257 6.38 -4.07 -13.20
N VAL A 258 6.97 -3.34 -12.27
CA VAL A 258 6.27 -2.45 -11.34
C VAL A 258 7.05 -1.14 -11.33
N ASP A 259 6.39 -0.01 -11.57
CA ASP A 259 7.00 1.32 -11.60
C ASP A 259 8.19 1.46 -12.58
N ALA A 260 8.06 0.86 -13.75
CA ALA A 260 9.10 0.76 -14.77
C ALA A 260 10.34 -0.04 -14.34
N LEU A 261 10.32 -0.66 -13.17
CA LEU A 261 11.41 -1.50 -12.71
C LEU A 261 11.21 -2.96 -13.12
N PRO A 262 12.27 -3.67 -13.52
CA PRO A 262 12.18 -5.07 -13.89
C PRO A 262 11.81 -5.95 -12.69
N LEU A 263 11.11 -7.03 -12.95
CA LEU A 263 10.66 -8.00 -11.95
C LEU A 263 11.79 -8.46 -11.00
N GLU A 264 13.01 -8.62 -11.52
CA GLU A 264 14.15 -9.04 -10.73
C GLU A 264 14.61 -7.99 -9.71
N ALA A 265 14.32 -6.69 -9.92
CA ALA A 265 14.58 -5.66 -8.93
C ALA A 265 13.65 -5.84 -7.70
N HIS A 266 12.39 -6.21 -7.93
CA HIS A 266 11.42 -6.47 -6.85
C HIS A 266 11.76 -7.76 -6.10
N ALA A 267 12.10 -8.83 -6.81
CA ALA A 267 12.56 -10.07 -6.24
C ALA A 267 13.83 -9.87 -5.38
N GLY A 268 14.80 -9.09 -5.89
CA GLY A 268 16.01 -8.72 -5.17
C GLY A 268 15.72 -7.90 -3.90
N MET A 269 14.77 -6.97 -3.96
CA MET A 269 14.33 -6.20 -2.78
C MET A 269 13.73 -7.11 -1.71
N VAL A 270 12.91 -8.09 -2.10
CA VAL A 270 12.37 -9.09 -1.17
C VAL A 270 13.49 -9.87 -0.50
N GLU A 271 14.52 -10.32 -1.24
CA GLU A 271 15.67 -11.02 -0.63
C GLU A 271 16.43 -10.13 0.36
N LEU A 272 16.70 -8.86 0.02
CA LEU A 272 17.35 -7.92 0.94
C LEU A 272 16.52 -7.70 2.21
N LEU A 273 15.22 -7.58 2.08
CA LEU A 273 14.29 -7.42 3.21
C LEU A 273 14.22 -8.70 4.06
N ARG A 274 14.30 -9.89 3.46
CA ARG A 274 14.39 -11.17 4.18
C ARG A 274 15.67 -11.27 4.99
N LEU A 275 16.80 -10.85 4.45
CA LEU A 275 18.07 -10.79 5.21
C LEU A 275 17.94 -9.87 6.43
N VAL A 276 17.22 -8.75 6.31
CA VAL A 276 16.94 -7.86 7.45
C VAL A 276 16.01 -8.51 8.46
N GLN A 277 14.99 -9.23 7.98
CA GLN A 277 14.06 -9.99 8.84
C GLN A 277 14.81 -11.00 9.71
N ASP A 278 15.73 -11.75 9.10
CA ASP A 278 16.42 -12.86 9.74
C ASP A 278 17.63 -12.38 10.59
N SER A 279 18.06 -11.13 10.39
CA SER A 279 19.14 -10.56 11.19
C SER A 279 18.69 -10.33 12.62
N THR A 280 19.27 -11.08 13.56
CA THR A 280 19.15 -10.78 14.98
C THR A 280 19.76 -9.41 15.24
N PRO A 281 19.11 -8.51 16.02
CA PRO A 281 19.79 -7.28 16.42
C PRO A 281 21.08 -7.65 17.13
N HIS A 282 22.22 -7.34 16.51
CA HIS A 282 23.49 -7.43 17.21
C HIS A 282 23.36 -6.51 18.42
N GLY A 283 23.27 -7.09 19.60
CA GLY A 283 23.34 -6.36 20.84
C GLY A 283 24.63 -5.54 20.82
N GLY A 284 24.51 -4.27 20.49
CA GLY A 284 25.62 -3.33 20.63
C GLY A 284 26.06 -3.34 22.08
N LYS A 285 27.06 -4.14 22.41
CA LYS A 285 27.87 -3.85 23.60
C LYS A 285 28.58 -2.55 23.26
N THR A 286 28.00 -1.44 23.69
CA THR A 286 28.74 -0.20 23.89
C THR A 286 29.86 -0.51 24.88
N ARG A 287 31.08 -0.53 24.34
CA ARG A 287 32.28 -0.38 25.14
C ARG A 287 32.46 1.09 25.47
#